data_7b4f9656e00f022c6e0096b437a1d521
#
_entry.id   7b4f9656e00f022c6e0096b437a1d521
#
_cell.length_a   1.000
_cell.length_b   1.000
_cell.length_c   1.000
_cell.angle_alpha   90.00
_cell.angle_beta   90.00
_cell.angle_gamma   90.00
#
_symmetry.space_group_name_H-M   'P 1'
#
loop_
_entity.id
_entity.type
_entity.pdbx_description
1 polymer ?
#
loop_
_entity_poly.entity_id
_entity_poly.type
_entity_poly.pdbx_seq_one_letter_code
_entity_poly.pdbx_strand_id
1 'polypeptide(L)' 'MTAQEFIDREARYGAHNYHPLPVVLERGEGIYVWDTDGKKYFDFLSAYSAVNQGHCHPKIVKAMTDQAQ' A
#
# COMPACT_ATOMS: atom_id res chain seq x y z
N MET A 1 3.51 14.88 -2.74
CA MET A 1 4.55 14.76 -1.69
C MET A 1 5.61 13.79 -2.13
N THR A 2 6.86 14.06 -1.78
CA THR A 2 7.95 13.12 -2.02
C THR A 2 7.89 11.96 -1.01
N ALA A 3 8.59 10.86 -1.32
CA ALA A 3 8.69 9.74 -0.38
C ALA A 3 9.27 10.20 0.96
N GLN A 4 10.30 11.08 0.92
CA GLN A 4 10.92 11.57 2.15
C GLN A 4 9.96 12.39 3.01
N GLU A 5 9.09 13.18 2.38
CA GLU A 5 8.07 13.95 3.10
C GLU A 5 7.07 13.04 3.82
N PHE A 6 6.65 11.94 3.18
CA PHE A 6 5.80 10.94 3.82
C PHE A 6 6.50 10.27 5.00
N ILE A 7 7.77 9.86 4.80
CA ILE A 7 8.57 9.22 5.84
C ILE A 7 8.74 10.14 7.05
N ASP A 8 9.07 11.41 6.80
CA ASP A 8 9.27 12.40 7.87
C ASP A 8 7.98 12.65 8.65
N ARG A 9 6.85 12.71 7.95
CA ARG A 9 5.55 12.90 8.59
C ARG A 9 5.17 11.70 9.46
N GLU A 10 5.38 10.50 8.95
CA GLU A 10 5.13 9.28 9.73
C GLU A 10 6.03 9.22 10.97
N ALA A 11 7.32 9.54 10.82
CA ALA A 11 8.27 9.56 11.92
C ALA A 11 7.86 10.56 13.02
N ARG A 12 7.24 11.67 12.62
CA ARG A 12 6.83 12.73 13.56
C ARG A 12 5.55 12.39 14.31
N TYR A 13 4.58 11.77 13.65
CA TYR A 13 3.24 11.59 14.19
C TYR A 13 2.84 10.15 14.44
N GLY A 14 3.54 9.18 13.85
CA GLY A 14 3.23 7.77 13.97
C GLY A 14 3.79 7.14 15.24
N ALA A 15 3.18 6.04 15.66
CA ALA A 15 3.74 5.19 16.70
C ALA A 15 4.89 4.38 16.13
N HIS A 16 6.05 4.41 16.75
CA HIS A 16 7.26 3.76 16.22
C HIS A 16 7.31 2.27 16.60
N ASN A 17 6.24 1.52 16.28
CA ASN A 17 6.16 0.09 16.56
C ASN A 17 7.08 -0.74 15.67
N TYR A 18 7.33 -0.25 14.45
CA TYR A 18 8.15 -0.91 13.45
C TYR A 18 9.11 0.07 12.82
N HIS A 19 10.18 -0.47 12.25
CA HIS A 19 11.10 0.31 11.42
C HIS A 19 10.95 -0.17 9.97
N PRO A 20 9.99 0.38 9.21
CA PRO A 20 9.73 -0.07 7.85
C PRO A 20 10.87 0.27 6.89
N LEU A 21 10.91 -0.42 5.76
CA LEU A 21 11.81 -0.08 4.67
C LEU A 21 11.51 1.35 4.18
N PRO A 22 12.53 2.08 3.68
CA PRO A 22 12.33 3.46 3.21
C PRO A 22 11.65 3.52 1.84
N VAL A 23 10.51 2.86 1.73
CA VAL A 23 9.70 2.78 0.51
C VAL A 23 8.29 3.21 0.87
N VAL A 24 7.75 4.18 0.11
CA VAL A 24 6.37 4.64 0.30
C VAL A 24 5.55 4.15 -0.88
N LEU A 25 4.66 3.21 -0.62
CA LEU A 25 3.80 2.64 -1.66
C LEU A 25 2.59 3.54 -1.88
N GLU A 26 2.21 3.72 -3.13
CA GLU A 26 1.13 4.61 -3.54
C GLU A 26 -0.07 3.86 -4.09
N ARG A 27 0.16 2.79 -4.85
CA ARG A 27 -0.94 2.02 -5.45
C ARG A 27 -0.55 0.58 -5.66
N GLY A 28 -1.57 -0.27 -5.85
CA GLY A 28 -1.37 -1.68 -6.14
C GLY A 28 -2.40 -2.19 -7.13
N GLU A 29 -2.01 -3.20 -7.89
CA GLU A 29 -2.88 -3.91 -8.82
C GLU A 29 -2.39 -5.34 -8.97
N GLY A 30 -3.24 -6.31 -8.66
CA GLY A 30 -2.88 -7.72 -8.69
C GLY A 30 -1.69 -8.00 -7.78
N ILE A 31 -0.62 -8.53 -8.33
CA ILE A 31 0.60 -8.88 -7.58
C ILE A 31 1.62 -7.74 -7.51
N TYR A 32 1.30 -6.60 -8.11
CA TYR A 32 2.23 -5.47 -8.21
C TYR A 32 1.86 -4.34 -7.28
N VAL A 33 2.87 -3.64 -6.79
CA VAL A 33 2.74 -2.36 -6.09
C VAL A 33 3.73 -1.36 -6.68
N TRP A 34 3.39 -0.09 -6.56
CA TRP A 34 4.23 1.02 -7.05
C TRP A 34 4.48 2.01 -5.94
N ASP A 35 5.70 2.51 -5.88
CA ASP A 35 6.04 3.55 -4.93
C ASP A 35 5.71 4.95 -5.49
N THR A 36 5.95 5.97 -4.66
CA THR A 36 5.67 7.36 -5.02
C THR A 36 6.54 7.90 -6.15
N ASP A 37 7.62 7.20 -6.49
CA ASP A 37 8.51 7.55 -7.61
C ASP A 37 8.16 6.77 -8.88
N GLY A 38 7.13 5.94 -8.83
CA GLY A 38 6.68 5.15 -9.97
C GLY A 38 7.41 3.82 -10.16
N LYS A 39 8.28 3.45 -9.22
CA LYS A 39 8.97 2.17 -9.30
C LYS A 39 8.01 1.03 -8.95
N LYS A 40 8.07 -0.04 -9.75
CA LYS A 40 7.19 -1.20 -9.64
C LYS A 40 7.89 -2.33 -8.89
N TYR A 41 7.13 -2.96 -7.99
CA TYR A 41 7.60 -4.09 -7.18
C TYR A 41 6.62 -5.25 -7.27
N PHE A 42 7.12 -6.47 -7.03
CA PHE A 42 6.26 -7.61 -6.73
C PHE A 42 5.93 -7.60 -5.23
N ASP A 43 4.67 -7.85 -4.90
CA ASP A 43 4.26 -8.00 -3.51
C ASP A 43 4.11 -9.48 -3.16
N PHE A 44 5.16 -10.06 -2.59
CA PHE A 44 5.14 -11.46 -2.19
C PHE A 44 4.58 -11.69 -0.79
N LEU A 45 4.58 -10.67 0.06
CA LEU A 45 4.07 -10.79 1.43
C LEU A 45 2.55 -10.66 1.49
N SER A 46 1.97 -9.85 0.61
CA SER A 46 0.52 -9.64 0.47
C SER A 46 -0.14 -9.23 1.80
N ALA A 47 0.51 -8.33 2.55
CA ALA A 47 0.05 -7.88 3.87
C ALA A 47 -0.27 -9.07 4.79
N TYR A 48 0.65 -10.00 4.89
CA TYR A 48 0.48 -11.26 5.64
C TYR A 48 -0.73 -12.04 5.17
N SER A 49 -0.90 -12.14 3.85
CA SER A 49 -2.01 -12.83 3.16
C SER A 49 -3.36 -12.11 3.22
N ALA A 50 -3.41 -10.89 3.74
CA ALA A 50 -4.66 -10.13 3.78
C ALA A 50 -5.16 -9.77 2.37
N VAL A 51 -4.24 -9.58 1.42
CA VAL A 51 -4.58 -9.30 0.02
C VAL A 51 -4.32 -10.52 -0.87
N ASN A 52 -4.70 -11.71 -0.41
CA ASN A 52 -4.46 -12.97 -1.12
C ASN A 52 -5.16 -13.07 -2.47
N GLN A 53 -6.12 -12.21 -2.76
CA GLN A 53 -6.78 -12.11 -4.07
C GLN A 53 -6.13 -11.07 -4.98
N GLY A 54 -5.01 -10.51 -4.55
CA GLY A 54 -4.33 -9.40 -5.23
C GLY A 54 -4.84 -8.04 -4.79
N HIS A 55 -4.06 -7.02 -5.13
CA HIS A 55 -4.45 -5.63 -4.84
C HIS A 55 -5.59 -5.20 -5.76
N CYS A 56 -6.56 -4.49 -5.22
CA CYS A 56 -7.65 -3.88 -5.98
C CYS A 56 -8.41 -4.87 -6.88
N HIS A 57 -8.66 -6.08 -6.37
CA HIS A 57 -9.44 -7.05 -7.14
C HIS A 57 -10.79 -6.45 -7.52
N PRO A 58 -11.19 -6.43 -8.80
CA PRO A 58 -12.37 -5.69 -9.26
C PRO A 58 -13.65 -6.06 -8.53
N LYS A 59 -13.88 -7.34 -8.26
CA LYS A 59 -15.08 -7.81 -7.57
C LYS A 59 -15.11 -7.35 -6.12
N ILE A 60 -13.96 -7.33 -5.44
CA ILE A 60 -13.85 -6.91 -4.04
C ILE A 60 -14.04 -5.41 -3.93
N VAL A 61 -13.38 -4.65 -4.81
CA VAL A 61 -13.53 -3.19 -4.85
C VAL A 61 -14.97 -2.81 -5.12
N LYS A 62 -15.63 -3.50 -6.07
CA LYS A 62 -17.04 -3.25 -6.38
C LYS A 62 -17.94 -3.53 -5.17
N ALA A 63 -17.73 -4.64 -4.49
CA ALA A 63 -18.53 -4.99 -3.31
C ALA A 63 -18.41 -3.93 -2.21
N MET A 64 -17.17 -3.45 -1.96
CA MET A 64 -16.93 -2.41 -0.97
C MET A 64 -17.56 -1.07 -1.39
N THR A 65 -17.40 -0.69 -2.64
CA THR A 65 -17.97 0.56 -3.16
C THR A 65 -19.49 0.55 -3.11
N ASP A 66 -20.13 -0.55 -3.52
CA ASP A 66 -21.58 -0.69 -3.47
C ASP A 66 -22.09 -0.59 -2.01
N GLN A 67 -21.40 -1.24 -1.08
CA GLN A 67 -21.81 -1.22 0.32
C GLN A 67 -21.58 0.14 0.99
N ALA A 68 -20.56 0.88 0.55
CA ALA A 68 -20.26 2.19 1.11
C ALA A 68 -21.28 3.26 0.75
N GLN A 69 -22.09 3.01 -0.27
CA GLN A 69 -23.19 3.88 -0.66
C GLN A 69 -24.48 3.47 0.03
#